data_a874930ea2604fef5b8d4598ffa80bc5
#
_entry.id   a874930ea2604fef5b8d4598ffa80bc5
#
_cell.length_a   1.000
_cell.length_b   1.000
_cell.length_c   1.000
_cell.angle_alpha   90.00
_cell.angle_beta   90.00
_cell.angle_gamma   90.00
#
_symmetry.space_group_name_H-M   'P 1'
#
loop_
_entity.id
_entity.type
_entity.pdbx_description
1 polymer ?
#
loop_
_entity_poly.entity_id
_entity_poly.type
_entity_poly.pdbx_seq_one_letter_code
_entity_poly.pdbx_strand_id
1 'polypeptide(L)'
;MARKAGQGATLPIRLGGKLGPSSGMPVDIEATVLSIRNDYEHAFPQQSGQPWWFPAGDTVALHCRGIDVVVSSERCQSFSPSIFSDFGIDPTSRHLLVVKSVQHFYGAFAPIAGEVIYMAAPGAVPPDPRQTDYRRVDTTRLYPWSEDPLAR
;
A
#
# COMPACT_ATOMS: atom_id res chain seq x y z
N MET A 1 3.94 11.48 -15.56
CA MET A 1 3.00 11.42 -16.69
C MET A 1 1.64 11.99 -16.27
N ALA A 2 0.91 11.38 -15.36
CA ALA A 2 -0.41 11.84 -14.90
C ALA A 2 -0.45 13.32 -14.49
N ARG A 3 0.52 13.80 -13.68
CA ARG A 3 0.62 15.20 -13.26
C ARG A 3 0.72 16.20 -14.43
N LYS A 4 1.43 15.82 -15.50
CA LYS A 4 1.55 16.67 -16.71
C LYS A 4 0.29 16.66 -17.57
N ALA A 5 -0.44 15.54 -17.58
CA ALA A 5 -1.67 15.40 -18.33
C ALA A 5 -2.84 16.15 -17.69
N GLY A 6 -2.83 16.27 -16.34
CA GLY A 6 -3.87 16.96 -15.58
C GLY A 6 -5.04 16.07 -15.20
N GLN A 7 -5.86 16.58 -14.29
CA GLN A 7 -7.09 15.92 -13.85
C GLN A 7 -8.09 15.79 -15.01
N GLY A 8 -8.76 14.66 -15.09
CA GLY A 8 -9.70 14.32 -16.18
C GLY A 8 -9.04 13.73 -17.42
N ALA A 9 -7.71 13.81 -17.56
CA ALA A 9 -7.02 13.21 -18.71
C ALA A 9 -6.99 11.69 -18.63
N THR A 10 -7.19 11.04 -19.78
CA THR A 10 -7.03 9.58 -19.94
C THR A 10 -5.74 9.32 -20.72
N LEU A 11 -4.90 8.43 -20.19
CA LEU A 11 -3.60 8.13 -20.78
C LEU A 11 -3.13 6.70 -20.48
N PRO A 12 -2.27 6.12 -21.36
CA PRO A 12 -1.63 4.85 -21.06
C PRO A 12 -0.59 5.02 -19.94
N ILE A 13 -0.66 4.16 -18.93
CA ILE A 13 0.23 4.16 -17.78
C ILE A 13 0.75 2.75 -17.53
N ARG A 14 2.06 2.64 -17.27
CA ARG A 14 2.68 1.41 -16.78
C ARG A 14 2.89 1.51 -15.28
N LEU A 15 2.14 0.70 -14.51
CA LEU A 15 2.18 0.65 -13.05
C LEU A 15 2.97 -0.55 -12.52
N GLY A 16 3.60 -0.38 -11.36
CA GLY A 16 4.33 -1.43 -10.65
C GLY A 16 5.63 -1.86 -11.33
N GLY A 17 6.24 -2.93 -10.82
CA GLY A 17 7.38 -3.62 -11.42
C GLY A 17 8.69 -2.83 -11.54
N LYS A 18 8.85 -1.69 -10.84
CA LYS A 18 9.96 -0.76 -11.07
C LYS A 18 11.02 -0.74 -9.96
N LEU A 19 10.72 -1.30 -8.80
CA LEU A 19 11.57 -1.21 -7.60
C LEU A 19 12.51 -2.40 -7.41
N GLY A 20 12.50 -3.35 -8.32
CA GLY A 20 13.35 -4.53 -8.26
C GLY A 20 12.62 -5.83 -8.63
N PRO A 21 13.32 -6.96 -8.69
CA PRO A 21 12.77 -8.25 -9.12
C PRO A 21 11.55 -8.71 -8.30
N SER A 22 11.55 -8.46 -7.00
CA SER A 22 10.45 -8.81 -6.10
C SER A 22 9.21 -7.93 -6.24
N SER A 23 9.25 -6.87 -7.06
CA SER A 23 8.09 -6.01 -7.33
C SER A 23 7.08 -6.63 -8.30
N GLY A 24 7.39 -7.80 -8.86
CA GLY A 24 6.60 -8.44 -9.90
C GLY A 24 6.69 -7.74 -11.26
N MET A 25 5.84 -8.15 -12.19
CA MET A 25 5.78 -7.55 -13.53
C MET A 25 4.93 -6.27 -13.52
N PRO A 26 5.32 -5.25 -14.29
CA PRO A 26 4.49 -4.07 -14.47
C PRO A 26 3.19 -4.41 -15.21
N VAL A 27 2.15 -3.61 -14.96
CA VAL A 27 0.87 -3.72 -15.63
C VAL A 27 0.64 -2.46 -16.49
N ASP A 28 0.34 -2.67 -17.76
CA ASP A 28 -0.04 -1.59 -18.67
C ASP A 28 -1.55 -1.40 -18.62
N ILE A 29 -1.99 -0.18 -18.30
CA ILE A 29 -3.39 0.20 -18.20
C ILE A 29 -3.65 1.51 -18.96
N GLU A 30 -4.87 1.69 -19.43
CA GLU A 30 -5.39 3.00 -19.77
C GLU A 30 -6.18 3.53 -18.58
N ALA A 31 -5.78 4.66 -18.04
CA ALA A 31 -6.34 5.20 -16.83
C ALA A 31 -6.70 6.67 -16.94
N THR A 32 -7.81 7.05 -16.32
CA THR A 32 -8.24 8.44 -16.17
C THR A 32 -7.72 8.99 -14.84
N VAL A 33 -7.14 10.18 -14.87
CA VAL A 33 -6.65 10.89 -13.68
C VAL A 33 -7.85 11.48 -12.94
N LEU A 34 -8.13 10.97 -11.73
CA LEU A 34 -9.23 11.46 -10.89
C LEU A 34 -8.82 12.69 -10.08
N SER A 35 -7.64 12.66 -9.48
CA SER A 35 -7.17 13.71 -8.57
C SER A 35 -5.65 13.71 -8.50
N ILE A 36 -5.06 14.87 -8.23
CA ILE A 36 -3.61 15.08 -8.08
C ILE A 36 -3.36 15.92 -6.85
N ARG A 37 -2.41 15.49 -6.00
CA ARG A 37 -1.86 16.27 -4.90
C ARG A 37 -0.34 16.28 -4.99
N ASN A 38 0.23 17.47 -4.98
CA ASN A 38 1.69 17.62 -4.90
C ASN A 38 2.09 17.63 -3.42
N ASP A 39 3.28 17.07 -3.14
CA ASP A 39 3.86 17.03 -1.80
C ASP A 39 2.85 16.56 -0.71
N TYR A 40 2.07 15.52 -1.06
CA TYR A 40 1.05 15.00 -0.17
C TYR A 40 1.68 14.31 1.04
N GLU A 41 1.16 14.63 2.21
CA GLU A 41 1.47 13.97 3.45
C GLU A 41 0.26 13.14 3.92
N HIS A 42 0.51 11.90 4.27
CA HIS A 42 -0.50 10.97 4.72
C HIS A 42 -0.54 10.90 6.25
N ALA A 43 -1.73 11.06 6.82
CA ALA A 43 -1.93 11.04 8.25
C ALA A 43 -1.89 9.62 8.82
N PHE A 44 -1.08 9.43 9.87
CA PHE A 44 -1.16 8.29 10.76
C PHE A 44 -1.87 8.70 12.04
N PRO A 45 -3.14 8.31 12.22
CA PRO A 45 -3.91 8.66 13.40
C PRO A 45 -3.28 8.08 14.67
N GLN A 46 -3.28 8.87 15.74
CA GLN A 46 -2.86 8.44 17.06
C GLN A 46 -4.10 8.26 17.95
N GLN A 47 -4.03 7.39 18.96
CA GLN A 47 -5.10 7.20 19.94
C GLN A 47 -5.33 8.47 20.77
N SER A 48 -4.29 9.26 20.99
CA SER A 48 -4.35 10.54 21.68
C SER A 48 -3.35 11.52 21.04
N GLY A 49 -3.73 12.82 21.02
CA GLY A 49 -2.88 13.87 20.47
C GLY A 49 -3.05 14.10 18.98
N GLN A 50 -2.07 14.75 18.38
CA GLN A 50 -2.08 15.06 16.95
C GLN A 50 -1.64 13.85 16.12
N PRO A 51 -2.16 13.68 14.90
CA PRO A 51 -1.68 12.63 14.00
C PRO A 51 -0.21 12.90 13.62
N TRP A 52 0.51 11.83 13.34
CA TRP A 52 1.79 11.94 12.66
C TRP A 52 1.58 12.01 11.15
N TRP A 53 2.40 12.80 10.47
CA TRP A 53 2.33 12.99 9.03
C TRP A 53 3.55 12.33 8.37
N PHE A 54 3.29 11.57 7.34
CA PHE A 54 4.30 10.86 6.58
C PHE A 54 4.28 11.34 5.13
N PRO A 55 5.44 11.73 4.57
CA PRO A 55 5.49 12.14 3.19
C PRO A 55 5.12 10.98 2.26
N ALA A 56 4.24 11.24 1.33
CA ALA A 56 3.89 10.36 0.22
C ALA A 56 4.29 10.98 -1.13
N GLY A 57 4.78 12.23 -1.08
CA GLY A 57 5.22 12.98 -2.24
C GLY A 57 4.10 13.29 -3.23
N ASP A 58 4.43 13.46 -4.49
CA ASP A 58 3.42 13.67 -5.52
C ASP A 58 2.54 12.41 -5.63
N THR A 59 1.26 12.57 -5.34
CA THR A 59 0.31 11.46 -5.28
C THR A 59 -0.86 11.73 -6.22
N VAL A 60 -1.30 10.67 -6.92
CA VAL A 60 -2.40 10.74 -7.89
C VAL A 60 -3.40 9.63 -7.65
N ALA A 61 -4.68 9.91 -7.84
CA ALA A 61 -5.72 8.89 -7.96
C ALA A 61 -6.04 8.66 -9.44
N LEU A 62 -6.11 7.40 -9.81
CA LEU A 62 -6.36 6.92 -11.16
C LEU A 62 -7.59 6.02 -11.18
N HIS A 63 -8.38 6.10 -12.24
CA HIS A 63 -9.49 5.18 -12.50
C HIS A 63 -9.20 4.31 -13.71
N CYS A 64 -9.37 3.01 -13.60
CA CYS A 64 -9.24 2.07 -14.70
C CYS A 64 -10.21 0.89 -14.52
N ARG A 65 -11.12 0.67 -15.46
CA ARG A 65 -12.00 -0.52 -15.50
C ARG A 65 -12.73 -0.81 -14.19
N GLY A 66 -13.27 0.23 -13.55
CA GLY A 66 -13.99 0.09 -12.26
C GLY A 66 -13.09 -0.03 -11.02
N ILE A 67 -11.79 0.11 -11.16
CA ILE A 67 -10.81 0.10 -10.07
C ILE A 67 -10.22 1.49 -9.93
N ASP A 68 -10.21 2.01 -8.70
CA ASP A 68 -9.50 3.24 -8.34
C ASP A 68 -8.17 2.89 -7.67
N VAL A 69 -7.09 3.54 -8.11
CA VAL A 69 -5.74 3.28 -7.63
C VAL A 69 -5.09 4.59 -7.18
N VAL A 70 -4.68 4.66 -5.93
CA VAL A 70 -3.87 5.77 -5.43
C VAL A 70 -2.39 5.40 -5.54
N VAL A 71 -1.62 6.25 -6.22
CA VAL A 71 -0.20 6.04 -6.51
C VAL A 71 0.60 7.21 -5.99
N SER A 72 1.53 6.95 -5.09
CA SER A 72 2.45 7.93 -4.51
C SER A 72 3.85 7.83 -5.11
N SER A 73 4.56 8.94 -5.19
CA SER A 73 5.94 8.99 -5.67
C SER A 73 6.95 8.57 -4.59
N GLU A 74 6.58 8.68 -3.32
CA GLU A 74 7.38 8.22 -2.20
C GLU A 74 6.76 7.00 -1.52
N ARG A 75 7.58 6.20 -0.84
CA ARG A 75 7.13 5.03 -0.12
C ARG A 75 6.39 5.44 1.14
N CYS A 76 5.09 5.21 1.16
CA CYS A 76 4.24 5.41 2.32
C CYS A 76 3.38 4.16 2.54
N GLN A 77 3.09 3.84 3.79
CA GLN A 77 2.08 2.83 4.13
C GLN A 77 0.69 3.46 4.10
N SER A 78 -0.34 2.64 3.89
CA SER A 78 -1.73 3.06 4.00
C SER A 78 -2.16 3.01 5.46
N PHE A 79 -2.02 4.11 6.18
CA PHE A 79 -2.30 4.18 7.63
C PHE A 79 -3.77 4.38 7.95
N SER A 80 -4.49 5.11 7.10
CA SER A 80 -5.89 5.49 7.34
C SER A 80 -6.69 5.65 6.06
N PRO A 81 -8.02 5.61 6.14
CA PRO A 81 -8.91 5.84 4.99
C PRO A 81 -8.69 7.16 4.25
N SER A 82 -8.03 8.15 4.88
CA SER A 82 -7.72 9.42 4.23
C SER A 82 -6.88 9.27 2.96
N ILE A 83 -6.09 8.18 2.83
CA ILE A 83 -5.38 7.88 1.58
C ILE A 83 -6.31 7.76 0.36
N PHE A 84 -7.58 7.49 0.58
CA PHE A 84 -8.62 7.44 -0.44
C PHE A 84 -9.49 8.70 -0.42
N SER A 85 -10.01 9.09 0.74
CA SER A 85 -10.97 10.19 0.85
C SER A 85 -10.37 11.54 0.46
N ASP A 86 -9.10 11.77 0.72
CA ASP A 86 -8.40 12.99 0.30
C ASP A 86 -8.30 13.13 -1.22
N PHE A 87 -8.48 12.03 -1.94
CA PHE A 87 -8.49 11.99 -3.40
C PHE A 87 -9.89 11.86 -4.00
N GLY A 88 -10.95 12.06 -3.18
CA GLY A 88 -12.34 12.00 -3.61
C GLY A 88 -12.90 10.60 -3.78
N ILE A 89 -12.22 9.58 -3.26
CA ILE A 89 -12.68 8.19 -3.25
C ILE A 89 -13.26 7.89 -1.87
N ASP A 90 -14.58 7.66 -1.78
CA ASP A 90 -15.22 7.24 -0.53
C ASP A 90 -14.91 5.76 -0.25
N PRO A 91 -14.09 5.45 0.78
CA PRO A 91 -13.75 4.06 1.10
C PRO A 91 -14.94 3.26 1.61
N THR A 92 -15.93 3.90 2.22
CA THR A 92 -17.10 3.21 2.80
C THR A 92 -18.09 2.72 1.74
N SER A 93 -18.03 3.28 0.55
CA SER A 93 -18.87 2.90 -0.60
C SER A 93 -18.27 1.76 -1.44
N ARG A 94 -17.09 1.24 -1.07
CA ARG A 94 -16.38 0.22 -1.86
C ARG A 94 -16.58 -1.17 -1.28
N HIS A 95 -16.79 -2.14 -2.15
CA HIS A 95 -16.87 -3.56 -1.76
C HIS A 95 -15.53 -4.12 -1.32
N LEU A 96 -14.43 -3.61 -1.88
CA LEU A 96 -13.08 -4.08 -1.58
C LEU A 96 -12.11 -2.90 -1.51
N LEU A 97 -11.36 -2.84 -0.41
CA LEU A 97 -10.22 -1.95 -0.24
C LEU A 97 -8.95 -2.79 -0.14
N VAL A 98 -7.99 -2.53 -1.01
CA VAL A 98 -6.67 -3.16 -0.94
C VAL A 98 -5.67 -2.15 -0.42
N VAL A 99 -5.14 -2.39 0.77
CA VAL A 99 -4.18 -1.50 1.41
C VAL A 99 -2.82 -2.17 1.55
N LYS A 100 -1.77 -1.48 1.14
CA LYS A 100 -0.40 -1.97 1.28
C LYS A 100 0.16 -1.50 2.63
N SER A 101 -0.11 -2.28 3.66
CA SER A 101 0.37 -2.04 5.02
C SER A 101 0.43 -3.37 5.77
N VAL A 102 1.31 -3.52 6.74
CA VAL A 102 1.44 -4.77 7.50
C VAL A 102 0.46 -4.82 8.67
N GLN A 103 0.48 -3.82 9.56
CA GLN A 103 -0.40 -3.78 10.75
C GLN A 103 -0.99 -2.40 11.02
N HIS A 104 -0.29 -1.34 10.70
CA HIS A 104 -0.68 0.03 11.07
C HIS A 104 -2.01 0.49 10.47
N PHE A 105 -2.49 -0.19 9.41
CA PHE A 105 -3.78 0.10 8.80
C PHE A 105 -4.97 -0.30 9.70
N TYR A 106 -4.81 -1.36 10.53
CA TYR A 106 -5.92 -2.03 11.19
C TYR A 106 -6.76 -1.08 12.05
N GLY A 107 -6.10 -0.27 12.88
CA GLY A 107 -6.80 0.64 13.80
C GLY A 107 -7.74 1.63 13.12
N ALA A 108 -7.40 2.07 11.90
CA ALA A 108 -8.20 3.06 11.19
C ALA A 108 -9.15 2.44 10.15
N PHE A 109 -8.82 1.29 9.57
CA PHE A 109 -9.66 0.64 8.54
C PHE A 109 -10.65 -0.36 9.11
N ALA A 110 -10.32 -1.09 10.20
CA ALA A 110 -11.22 -2.08 10.79
C ALA A 110 -12.60 -1.50 11.19
N PRO A 111 -12.71 -0.26 11.71
CA PRO A 111 -14.01 0.31 12.07
C PRO A 111 -14.97 0.51 10.89
N ILE A 112 -14.45 0.58 9.65
CA ILE A 112 -15.26 0.77 8.43
C ILE A 112 -15.35 -0.50 7.59
N ALA A 113 -14.67 -1.58 7.98
CA ALA A 113 -14.65 -2.85 7.27
C ALA A 113 -15.65 -3.84 7.86
N GLY A 114 -16.38 -4.55 7.02
CA GLY A 114 -17.18 -5.70 7.44
C GLY A 114 -16.32 -6.92 7.73
N GLU A 115 -15.20 -7.06 7.02
CA GLU A 115 -14.23 -8.15 7.16
C GLU A 115 -12.83 -7.64 6.82
N VAL A 116 -11.81 -8.17 7.48
CA VAL A 116 -10.40 -7.89 7.22
C VAL A 116 -9.68 -9.16 6.82
N ILE A 117 -9.19 -9.21 5.59
CA ILE A 117 -8.47 -10.37 5.03
C ILE A 117 -6.99 -10.02 4.89
N TYR A 118 -6.13 -10.80 5.54
CA TYR A 118 -4.69 -10.68 5.36
C TYR A 118 -4.24 -11.54 4.18
N MET A 119 -3.52 -10.94 3.26
CA MET A 119 -3.03 -11.60 2.06
C MET A 119 -1.50 -11.46 1.97
N ALA A 120 -0.83 -12.60 1.81
CA ALA A 120 0.58 -12.63 1.43
C ALA A 120 0.70 -12.52 -0.09
N ALA A 121 1.52 -11.59 -0.56
CA ALA A 121 1.87 -11.44 -1.97
C ALA A 121 3.39 -11.42 -2.11
N PRO A 122 3.93 -11.83 -3.26
CA PRO A 122 5.36 -11.68 -3.55
C PRO A 122 5.81 -10.24 -3.36
N GLY A 123 6.92 -10.04 -2.67
CA GLY A 123 7.43 -8.70 -2.37
C GLY A 123 8.81 -8.74 -1.74
N ALA A 124 9.38 -7.56 -1.49
CA ALA A 124 10.71 -7.43 -0.89
C ALA A 124 10.73 -7.80 0.61
N VAL A 125 9.56 -7.84 1.26
CA VAL A 125 9.40 -8.23 2.66
C VAL A 125 8.29 -9.26 2.73
N PRO A 126 8.60 -10.55 2.61
CA PRO A 126 7.61 -11.61 2.72
C PRO A 126 7.10 -11.70 4.17
N PRO A 127 5.81 -12.02 4.37
CA PRO A 127 5.25 -12.19 5.72
C PRO A 127 5.89 -13.35 6.49
N ASP A 128 6.29 -14.40 5.79
CA ASP A 128 7.04 -15.52 6.35
C ASP A 128 8.54 -15.32 6.08
N PRO A 129 9.36 -15.08 7.10
CA PRO A 129 10.79 -14.88 6.92
C PRO A 129 11.51 -16.09 6.30
N ARG A 130 10.94 -17.30 6.39
CA ARG A 130 11.50 -18.52 5.79
C ARG A 130 11.53 -18.48 4.26
N GLN A 131 10.76 -17.58 3.65
CA GLN A 131 10.76 -17.33 2.21
C GLN A 131 11.94 -16.47 1.74
N THR A 132 12.73 -15.95 2.68
CA THR A 132 13.91 -15.12 2.37
C THR A 132 15.17 -15.98 2.36
N ASP A 133 15.96 -15.88 1.29
CA ASP A 133 17.28 -16.53 1.20
C ASP A 133 18.32 -15.74 2.01
N TYR A 134 18.50 -16.12 3.29
CA TYR A 134 19.50 -15.53 4.16
C TYR A 134 20.85 -16.16 3.92
N ARG A 135 21.81 -15.41 3.37
CA ARG A 135 23.14 -15.90 2.97
C ARG A 135 24.23 -15.69 4.02
N ARG A 136 23.99 -14.89 5.04
CA ARG A 136 24.99 -14.48 6.04
C ARG A 136 24.60 -14.83 7.47
N VAL A 137 23.51 -15.52 7.64
CA VAL A 137 22.96 -15.91 8.96
C VAL A 137 22.71 -17.40 8.95
N ASP A 138 23.19 -18.12 9.95
CA ASP A 138 22.81 -19.51 10.20
C ASP A 138 21.40 -19.53 10.80
N THR A 139 20.42 -19.86 9.95
CA THR A 139 19.02 -19.88 10.34
C THR A 139 18.62 -21.15 11.09
N THR A 140 19.45 -22.21 11.10
CA THR A 140 19.10 -23.51 11.69
C THR A 140 18.84 -23.45 13.20
N ARG A 141 19.35 -22.42 13.88
CA ARG A 141 19.22 -22.20 15.34
C ARG A 141 18.26 -21.06 15.70
N LEU A 142 17.57 -20.48 14.72
CA LEU A 142 16.70 -19.35 14.92
C LEU A 142 15.25 -19.74 14.66
N TYR A 143 14.33 -19.19 15.47
CA TYR A 143 12.92 -19.23 15.17
C TYR A 143 12.64 -18.33 13.92
N PRO A 144 11.80 -18.73 12.97
CA PRO A 144 10.94 -19.92 12.92
C PRO A 144 11.52 -21.13 12.14
N TRP A 145 12.83 -21.18 11.87
CA TRP A 145 13.44 -22.33 11.20
C TRP A 145 13.69 -23.49 12.15
N SER A 146 13.98 -23.18 13.42
CA SER A 146 14.02 -24.16 14.51
C SER A 146 12.66 -24.27 15.20
N GLU A 147 12.51 -25.24 16.12
CA GLU A 147 11.34 -25.35 16.98
C GLU A 147 11.10 -24.08 17.78
N ASP A 148 9.83 -23.78 18.06
CA ASP A 148 9.45 -22.63 18.87
C ASP A 148 10.03 -22.75 20.29
N PRO A 149 10.94 -21.86 20.69
CA PRO A 149 11.55 -21.91 22.01
C PRO A 149 10.56 -21.67 23.15
N LEU A 150 9.35 -21.17 22.84
CA LEU A 150 8.28 -20.93 23.83
C LEU A 150 7.26 -22.08 23.88
N ALA A 151 7.31 -23.03 22.98
CA ALA A 151 6.46 -24.22 22.96
C ALA A 151 6.96 -25.26 23.99
N ARG A 152 7.05 -24.91 25.28
CA ARG A 152 7.42 -25.81 26.38
C ARG A 152 6.21 -26.16 27.22
#